data_ff4f0fcb968c45992d135b59850351aa
#
_entry.id   ff4f0fcb968c45992d135b59850351aa
#
_cell.length_a   1.000
_cell.length_b   1.000
_cell.length_c   1.000
_cell.angle_alpha   90.00
_cell.angle_beta   90.00
_cell.angle_gamma   90.00
#
_symmetry.space_group_name_H-M   'P 1'
#
loop_
_entity.id
_entity.type
_entity.pdbx_description
1 polymer ?
#
loop_
_entity_poly.entity_id
_entity_poly.type
_entity_poly.pdbx_seq_one_letter_code
_entity_poly.pdbx_strand_id
1 'polypeptide(L)'
;MADGRYIKHMAFAVKDAALAWQQYKDFLGIGHDGRIEDYEKSRNRVVLFEVGGVEYQLCQSMDEGGRYDQWIKDRGQEGLHHICYAVPDIEAALAEAQARGGTLKLCPACNVTGSHVHPEGWVAFLEEEPGGIELEMMQVYTPEELEEYKAVQGI
;
A
#
# COMPACT_ATOMS: atom_id res chain seq x y z
N MET A 1 4.98 -17.31 -18.58
CA MET A 1 4.66 -16.09 -18.03
C MET A 1 4.31 -16.18 -16.60
N ALA A 2 4.30 -15.05 -16.10
CA ALA A 2 4.11 -14.87 -14.73
C ALA A 2 3.06 -15.79 -14.11
N ASP A 3 3.34 -16.12 -12.92
CA ASP A 3 2.54 -16.92 -12.00
C ASP A 3 1.27 -16.18 -11.49
N GLY A 4 0.76 -15.20 -12.25
CA GLY A 4 -0.39 -14.37 -11.89
C GLY A 4 -0.09 -13.19 -10.97
N ARG A 5 1.17 -12.96 -10.63
CA ARG A 5 1.59 -11.80 -9.82
C ARG A 5 1.69 -10.54 -10.66
N TYR A 6 1.32 -9.41 -10.04
CA TYR A 6 1.50 -8.09 -10.66
C TYR A 6 1.66 -7.02 -9.58
N ILE A 7 2.18 -5.86 -9.95
CA ILE A 7 2.25 -4.71 -9.04
C ILE A 7 0.85 -4.10 -8.94
N LYS A 8 0.24 -4.17 -7.77
CA LYS A 8 -1.07 -3.57 -7.48
C LYS A 8 -0.93 -2.06 -7.26
N HIS A 9 -0.01 -1.66 -6.40
CA HIS A 9 0.31 -0.25 -6.18
C HIS A 9 1.76 -0.01 -5.78
N MET A 10 2.19 1.23 -5.98
CA MET A 10 3.44 1.78 -5.49
C MET A 10 3.11 2.95 -4.56
N ALA A 11 3.57 2.91 -3.32
CA ALA A 11 3.27 3.91 -2.32
C ALA A 11 4.51 4.74 -1.98
N PHE A 12 4.35 6.04 -2.04
CA PHE A 12 5.40 7.03 -1.77
C PHE A 12 5.08 7.77 -0.48
N ALA A 13 6.05 7.86 0.42
CA ALA A 13 5.93 8.69 1.59
C ALA A 13 6.25 10.16 1.20
N VAL A 14 5.31 11.04 1.41
CA VAL A 14 5.41 12.47 1.10
C VAL A 14 4.96 13.32 2.28
N LYS A 15 5.50 14.54 2.38
CA LYS A 15 5.13 15.49 3.44
C LYS A 15 3.79 16.16 3.15
N ASP A 16 3.48 16.37 1.88
CA ASP A 16 2.24 17.01 1.41
C ASP A 16 1.74 16.28 0.15
N ALA A 17 0.74 15.45 0.32
CA ALA A 17 0.22 14.62 -0.76
C ALA A 17 -0.46 15.45 -1.85
N ALA A 18 -1.15 16.52 -1.48
CA ALA A 18 -1.83 17.39 -2.45
C ALA A 18 -0.82 18.16 -3.30
N LEU A 19 0.26 18.68 -2.68
CA LEU A 19 1.33 19.36 -3.40
C LEU A 19 2.08 18.39 -4.33
N ALA A 20 2.45 17.21 -3.84
CA ALA A 20 3.10 16.19 -4.66
C ALA A 20 2.23 15.79 -5.86
N TRP A 21 0.92 15.61 -5.65
CA TRP A 21 -0.03 15.34 -6.73
C TRP A 21 -0.07 16.45 -7.76
N GLN A 22 -0.11 17.72 -7.32
CA GLN A 22 -0.06 18.85 -8.25
C GLN A 22 1.22 18.85 -9.09
N GLN A 23 2.36 18.51 -8.50
CA GLN A 23 3.64 18.40 -9.20
C GLN A 23 3.62 17.28 -10.26
N TYR A 24 3.02 16.13 -9.99
CA TYR A 24 2.82 15.07 -10.99
C TYR A 24 1.98 15.55 -12.16
N LYS A 25 0.91 16.30 -11.92
CA LYS A 25 0.08 16.87 -12.98
C LYS A 25 0.84 17.90 -13.83
N ASP A 26 1.56 18.79 -13.16
CA ASP A 26 2.22 19.92 -13.82
C ASP A 26 3.47 19.50 -14.61
N PHE A 27 4.28 18.59 -14.05
CA PHE A 27 5.55 18.21 -14.69
C PHE A 27 5.44 17.02 -15.63
N LEU A 28 4.60 16.06 -15.28
CA LEU A 28 4.51 14.81 -16.04
C LEU A 28 3.19 14.65 -16.79
N GLY A 29 2.20 15.50 -16.54
CA GLY A 29 0.88 15.41 -17.16
C GLY A 29 0.10 14.15 -16.80
N ILE A 30 0.37 13.58 -15.62
CA ILE A 30 -0.29 12.36 -15.10
C ILE A 30 -1.03 12.64 -13.80
N GLY A 31 -1.94 11.74 -13.42
CA GLY A 31 -2.67 11.86 -12.16
C GLY A 31 -3.94 12.71 -12.25
N HIS A 32 -4.40 13.09 -13.43
CA HIS A 32 -5.63 13.87 -13.60
C HIS A 32 -6.90 13.11 -13.21
N ASP A 33 -6.84 11.77 -13.16
CA ASP A 33 -7.88 10.86 -12.66
C ASP A 33 -7.83 10.67 -11.14
N GLY A 34 -6.90 11.36 -10.47
CA GLY A 34 -6.62 11.14 -9.05
C GLY A 34 -7.73 11.61 -8.10
N ARG A 35 -7.67 11.07 -6.90
CA ARG A 35 -8.54 11.44 -5.78
C ARG A 35 -7.76 11.42 -4.47
N ILE A 36 -8.27 12.14 -3.48
CA ILE A 36 -7.76 12.14 -2.11
C ILE A 36 -8.68 11.28 -1.24
N GLU A 37 -8.10 10.41 -0.44
CA GLU A 37 -8.79 9.64 0.58
C GLU A 37 -8.11 9.81 1.93
N ASP A 38 -8.90 10.04 2.98
CA ASP A 38 -8.44 10.10 4.35
C ASP A 38 -8.80 8.79 5.07
N TYR A 39 -7.77 8.07 5.50
CA TYR A 39 -7.91 6.81 6.24
C TYR A 39 -7.82 7.09 7.74
N GLU A 40 -8.97 7.29 8.37
CA GLU A 40 -9.05 7.69 9.78
C GLU A 40 -8.42 6.67 10.73
N LYS A 41 -8.56 5.39 10.46
CA LYS A 41 -8.01 4.33 11.31
C LYS A 41 -6.48 4.37 11.39
N SER A 42 -5.83 4.61 10.28
CA SER A 42 -4.35 4.68 10.19
C SER A 42 -3.82 6.11 10.28
N ARG A 43 -4.70 7.11 10.32
CA ARG A 43 -4.36 8.53 10.34
C ARG A 43 -3.46 8.92 9.15
N ASN A 44 -3.83 8.46 7.97
CA ASN A 44 -3.12 8.74 6.73
C ASN A 44 -4.03 9.38 5.70
N ARG A 45 -3.50 10.39 5.02
CA ARG A 45 -4.08 10.96 3.79
C ARG A 45 -3.36 10.37 2.60
N VAL A 46 -4.10 9.89 1.62
CA VAL A 46 -3.54 9.28 0.43
C VAL A 46 -4.15 9.90 -0.81
N VAL A 47 -3.31 10.32 -1.74
CA VAL A 47 -3.72 10.61 -3.12
C VAL A 47 -3.49 9.36 -3.94
N LEU A 48 -4.53 8.95 -4.69
CA LEU A 48 -4.50 7.77 -5.54
C LEU A 48 -4.74 8.18 -6.99
N PHE A 49 -3.91 7.67 -7.90
CA PHE A 49 -4.10 7.77 -9.34
C PHE A 49 -3.40 6.62 -10.04
N GLU A 50 -3.73 6.37 -11.30
CA GLU A 50 -3.18 5.24 -12.05
C GLU A 50 -2.18 5.70 -13.12
N VAL A 51 -1.12 4.92 -13.28
CA VAL A 51 -0.14 5.10 -14.35
C VAL A 51 0.14 3.74 -14.98
N GLY A 52 -0.29 3.56 -16.23
CA GLY A 52 -0.02 2.31 -16.96
C GLY A 52 -0.53 1.05 -16.30
N GLY A 53 -1.66 1.09 -15.62
CA GLY A 53 -2.25 -0.04 -14.91
C GLY A 53 -1.71 -0.24 -13.49
N VAL A 54 -0.81 0.62 -13.02
CA VAL A 54 -0.30 0.57 -11.64
C VAL A 54 -0.88 1.75 -10.86
N GLU A 55 -1.48 1.48 -9.71
CA GLU A 55 -1.95 2.53 -8.81
C GLU A 55 -0.77 3.17 -8.09
N TYR A 56 -0.66 4.49 -8.17
CA TYR A 56 0.24 5.30 -7.37
C TYR A 56 -0.49 5.82 -6.14
N GLN A 57 0.16 5.71 -5.00
CA GLN A 57 -0.33 6.23 -3.73
C GLN A 57 0.67 7.23 -3.16
N LEU A 58 0.28 8.49 -3.04
CA LEU A 58 1.08 9.51 -2.35
C LEU A 58 0.56 9.58 -0.92
N CYS A 59 1.35 9.10 0.03
CA CYS A 59 0.93 8.86 1.40
C CYS A 59 1.52 9.90 2.35
N GLN A 60 0.65 10.61 3.04
CA GLN A 60 0.97 11.63 4.02
C GLN A 60 0.43 11.24 5.40
N SER A 61 1.22 11.41 6.45
CA SER A 61 0.71 11.34 7.82
C SER A 61 -0.22 12.52 8.10
N MET A 62 -1.39 12.26 8.69
CA MET A 62 -2.31 13.32 9.11
C MET A 62 -1.89 13.96 10.44
N ASP A 63 -1.12 13.24 11.24
CA ASP A 63 -0.61 13.70 12.52
C ASP A 63 0.92 13.82 12.47
N GLU A 64 1.47 14.81 13.17
CA GLU A 64 2.91 14.96 13.33
C GLU A 64 3.53 13.73 13.97
N GLY A 65 4.63 13.23 13.41
CA GLY A 65 5.29 12.02 13.88
C GLY A 65 4.60 10.72 13.50
N GLY A 66 3.59 10.78 12.64
CA GLY A 66 2.93 9.58 12.12
C GLY A 66 3.85 8.71 11.26
N ARG A 67 3.32 7.59 10.76
CA ARG A 67 4.09 6.55 10.05
C ARG A 67 4.99 7.08 8.95
N TYR A 68 4.45 7.90 8.06
CA TYR A 68 5.20 8.42 6.91
C TYR A 68 6.13 9.55 7.29
N ASP A 69 5.74 10.40 8.23
CA ASP A 69 6.62 11.45 8.77
C ASP A 69 7.86 10.83 9.43
N GLN A 70 7.68 9.79 10.22
CA GLN A 70 8.79 9.10 10.89
C GLN A 70 9.69 8.41 9.86
N TRP A 71 9.11 7.76 8.85
CA TRP A 71 9.87 7.12 7.78
C TRP A 71 10.72 8.14 7.00
N ILE A 72 10.14 9.30 6.63
CA ILE A 72 10.85 10.38 5.96
C ILE A 72 11.99 10.91 6.83
N LYS A 73 11.73 11.11 8.13
CA LYS A 73 12.73 11.56 9.08
C LYS A 73 13.91 10.60 9.21
N ASP A 74 13.62 9.31 9.31
CA ASP A 74 14.65 8.28 9.47
C ASP A 74 15.51 8.13 8.20
N ARG A 75 14.95 8.34 7.03
CA ARG A 75 15.67 8.27 5.76
C ARG A 75 16.22 9.60 5.27
N GLY A 76 15.78 10.70 5.82
CA GLY A 76 16.22 12.05 5.45
C GLY A 76 15.63 12.55 4.14
N GLN A 77 14.67 11.85 3.54
CA GLN A 77 14.03 12.23 2.27
C GLN A 77 12.68 11.56 2.08
N GLU A 78 11.84 12.20 1.27
CA GLU A 78 10.63 11.59 0.70
C GLU A 78 11.02 10.52 -0.33
N GLY A 79 10.12 9.58 -0.62
CA GLY A 79 10.35 8.60 -1.68
C GLY A 79 9.50 7.35 -1.57
N LEU A 80 9.89 6.35 -2.36
CA LEU A 80 9.20 5.06 -2.42
C LEU A 80 9.27 4.37 -1.06
N HIS A 81 8.09 4.15 -0.47
CA HIS A 81 7.94 3.54 0.85
C HIS A 81 7.69 2.03 0.76
N HIS A 82 6.74 1.61 -0.08
CA HIS A 82 6.45 0.20 -0.28
C HIS A 82 5.89 -0.08 -1.68
N ILE A 83 5.99 -1.34 -2.07
CA ILE A 83 5.33 -1.88 -3.24
C ILE A 83 4.36 -2.95 -2.78
N CYS A 84 3.14 -2.93 -3.32
CA CYS A 84 2.15 -3.98 -3.12
C CYS A 84 2.12 -4.91 -4.34
N TYR A 85 2.39 -6.17 -4.10
CA TYR A 85 2.28 -7.21 -5.10
C TYR A 85 0.96 -7.94 -4.93
N ALA A 86 0.11 -7.90 -5.95
CA ALA A 86 -1.06 -8.78 -6.01
C ALA A 86 -0.61 -10.20 -6.29
N VAL A 87 -1.17 -11.14 -5.54
CA VAL A 87 -0.88 -12.58 -5.64
C VAL A 87 -2.19 -13.38 -5.74
N PRO A 88 -2.19 -14.52 -6.44
CA PRO A 88 -3.41 -15.33 -6.57
C PRO A 88 -3.84 -16.00 -5.26
N ASP A 89 -2.88 -16.36 -4.41
CA ASP A 89 -3.09 -17.03 -3.13
C ASP A 89 -2.08 -16.47 -2.12
N ILE A 90 -2.59 -15.69 -1.17
CA ILE A 90 -1.72 -14.98 -0.21
C ILE A 90 -1.06 -15.95 0.77
N GLU A 91 -1.76 -16.99 1.21
CA GLU A 91 -1.18 -17.96 2.16
C GLU A 91 -0.02 -18.73 1.53
N ALA A 92 -0.19 -19.16 0.28
CA ALA A 92 0.88 -19.83 -0.47
C ALA A 92 2.06 -18.89 -0.71
N ALA A 93 1.80 -17.63 -1.10
CA ALA A 93 2.82 -16.63 -1.33
C ALA A 93 3.63 -16.30 -0.06
N LEU A 94 2.95 -16.18 1.09
CA LEU A 94 3.60 -15.94 2.37
C LEU A 94 4.45 -17.13 2.81
N ALA A 95 3.94 -18.35 2.67
CA ALA A 95 4.69 -19.57 2.98
C ALA A 95 5.97 -19.67 2.15
N GLU A 96 5.89 -19.37 0.86
CA GLU A 96 7.04 -19.35 -0.04
C GLU A 96 8.06 -18.28 0.35
N ALA A 97 7.61 -17.06 0.65
CA ALA A 97 8.48 -15.97 1.08
C ALA A 97 9.20 -16.30 2.38
N GLN A 98 8.49 -16.85 3.37
CA GLN A 98 9.08 -17.27 4.66
C GLN A 98 10.09 -18.42 4.48
N ALA A 99 9.80 -19.40 3.61
CA ALA A 99 10.72 -20.48 3.30
C ALA A 99 12.04 -20.00 2.67
N ARG A 100 12.01 -18.82 2.03
CA ARG A 100 13.18 -18.15 1.45
C ARG A 100 13.84 -17.12 2.37
N GLY A 101 13.41 -17.06 3.63
CA GLY A 101 13.97 -16.17 4.65
C GLY A 101 13.24 -14.85 4.85
N GLY A 102 12.11 -14.65 4.21
CA GLY A 102 11.26 -13.47 4.42
C GLY A 102 10.67 -13.46 5.84
N THR A 103 10.57 -12.28 6.43
CA THR A 103 10.02 -12.08 7.78
C THR A 103 8.71 -11.28 7.70
N LEU A 104 7.66 -11.78 8.36
CA LEU A 104 6.39 -11.07 8.45
C LEU A 104 6.51 -9.86 9.36
N LYS A 105 5.86 -8.77 8.95
CA LYS A 105 5.79 -7.51 9.68
C LYS A 105 4.39 -7.27 10.21
N LEU A 106 4.30 -6.63 11.38
CA LEU A 106 3.04 -6.18 11.95
C LEU A 106 2.41 -5.09 11.09
N CYS A 107 1.13 -5.26 10.73
CA CYS A 107 0.35 -4.18 10.11
C CYS A 107 0.12 -3.07 11.14
N PRO A 108 0.59 -1.85 10.91
CA PRO A 108 0.43 -0.78 11.90
C PRO A 108 -1.02 -0.31 12.06
N ALA A 109 -1.86 -0.47 11.05
CA ALA A 109 -3.26 -0.09 11.10
C ALA A 109 -4.15 -1.12 11.80
N CYS A 110 -3.83 -2.41 11.67
CA CYS A 110 -4.68 -3.51 12.15
C CYS A 110 -4.12 -4.22 13.38
N ASN A 111 -2.83 -4.01 13.67
CA ASN A 111 -2.11 -4.71 14.75
C ASN A 111 -2.14 -6.24 14.57
N VAL A 112 -2.02 -6.70 13.33
CA VAL A 112 -2.04 -8.11 12.93
C VAL A 112 -0.78 -8.42 12.14
N THR A 113 -0.18 -9.58 12.40
CA THR A 113 0.93 -10.15 11.62
C THR A 113 0.38 -11.28 10.75
N GLY A 114 0.81 -11.35 9.50
CA GLY A 114 0.29 -12.31 8.53
C GLY A 114 -0.94 -11.79 7.79
N SER A 115 -1.60 -12.68 7.06
CA SER A 115 -2.74 -12.27 6.23
C SER A 115 -3.94 -11.84 7.05
N HIS A 116 -4.58 -10.77 6.64
CA HIS A 116 -5.78 -10.23 7.28
C HIS A 116 -6.56 -9.36 6.29
N VAL A 117 -7.82 -9.08 6.63
CA VAL A 117 -8.73 -8.33 5.76
C VAL A 117 -8.41 -6.85 5.72
N HIS A 118 -8.45 -6.28 4.52
CA HIS A 118 -8.37 -4.86 4.21
C HIS A 118 -9.48 -4.49 3.21
N PRO A 119 -9.72 -3.19 2.92
CA PRO A 119 -10.80 -2.79 2.02
C PRO A 119 -10.77 -3.37 0.62
N GLU A 120 -9.61 -3.73 0.10
CA GLU A 120 -9.46 -4.22 -1.28
C GLU A 120 -9.10 -5.71 -1.39
N GLY A 121 -8.76 -6.35 -0.28
CA GLY A 121 -8.32 -7.74 -0.30
C GLY A 121 -7.77 -8.25 1.03
N TRP A 122 -7.23 -9.44 0.98
CA TRP A 122 -6.42 -10.00 2.05
C TRP A 122 -5.00 -9.46 1.89
N VAL A 123 -4.45 -8.86 2.93
CA VAL A 123 -3.11 -8.27 2.88
C VAL A 123 -2.18 -8.87 3.92
N ALA A 124 -0.90 -8.79 3.67
CA ALA A 124 0.16 -9.05 4.63
C ALA A 124 1.36 -8.16 4.33
N PHE A 125 2.08 -7.80 5.37
CA PHE A 125 3.30 -7.00 5.26
C PHE A 125 4.51 -7.87 5.61
N LEU A 126 5.58 -7.68 4.86
CA LEU A 126 6.87 -8.27 5.13
C LEU A 126 7.87 -7.17 5.48
N GLU A 127 8.96 -7.58 6.11
CA GLU A 127 10.12 -6.73 6.31
C GLU A 127 10.71 -6.30 4.96
N GLU A 128 11.73 -5.50 5.00
CA GLU A 128 12.32 -4.89 3.82
C GLU A 128 12.62 -5.90 2.70
N GLU A 129 12.18 -5.58 1.51
CA GLU A 129 12.68 -6.25 0.32
C GLU A 129 14.05 -5.67 -0.09
N PRO A 130 14.76 -6.32 -1.04
CA PRO A 130 16.00 -5.77 -1.57
C PRO A 130 15.86 -4.34 -2.06
N GLY A 131 16.70 -3.43 -1.54
CA GLY A 131 16.60 -1.99 -1.79
C GLY A 131 16.05 -1.17 -0.61
N GLY A 132 15.65 -1.81 0.49
CA GLY A 132 15.24 -1.15 1.72
C GLY A 132 13.83 -0.56 1.69
N ILE A 133 12.96 -1.05 0.81
CA ILE A 133 11.54 -0.70 0.77
C ILE A 133 10.70 -1.80 1.43
N GLU A 134 9.60 -1.41 2.04
CA GLU A 134 8.64 -2.38 2.59
C GLU A 134 7.94 -3.14 1.47
N LEU A 135 7.58 -4.38 1.76
CA LEU A 135 6.84 -5.22 0.84
C LEU A 135 5.45 -5.51 1.41
N GLU A 136 4.43 -5.29 0.58
CA GLU A 136 3.06 -5.68 0.84
C GLU A 136 2.63 -6.74 -0.17
N MET A 137 1.91 -7.74 0.28
CA MET A 137 1.23 -8.71 -0.58
C MET A 137 -0.26 -8.58 -0.40
N MET A 138 -1.00 -8.72 -1.49
CA MET A 138 -2.46 -8.64 -1.49
C MET A 138 -3.07 -9.74 -2.38
N GLN A 139 -4.01 -10.48 -1.84
CA GLN A 139 -4.96 -11.25 -2.62
C GLN A 139 -6.21 -10.41 -2.79
N VAL A 140 -6.40 -9.86 -3.98
CA VAL A 140 -7.54 -8.99 -4.29
C VAL A 140 -8.84 -9.78 -4.18
N TYR A 141 -9.85 -9.21 -3.54
CA TYR A 141 -11.17 -9.83 -3.44
C TYR A 141 -11.79 -10.07 -4.81
N THR A 142 -12.50 -11.18 -4.94
CA THR A 142 -13.49 -11.33 -6.00
C THR A 142 -14.64 -10.32 -5.77
N PRO A 143 -15.46 -10.03 -6.77
CA PRO A 143 -16.64 -9.17 -6.57
C PRO A 143 -17.54 -9.64 -5.43
N GLU A 144 -17.74 -10.94 -5.29
CA GLU A 144 -18.54 -11.56 -4.22
C GLU A 144 -17.91 -11.34 -2.84
N GLU A 145 -16.62 -11.59 -2.70
CA GLU A 145 -15.89 -11.37 -1.45
C GLU A 145 -15.88 -9.89 -1.03
N LEU A 146 -15.79 -8.97 -2.01
CA LEU A 146 -15.87 -7.54 -1.75
C LEU A 146 -17.24 -7.14 -1.18
N GLU A 147 -18.33 -7.67 -1.73
CA GLU A 147 -19.67 -7.41 -1.21
C GLU A 147 -19.87 -8.00 0.19
N GLU A 148 -19.34 -9.19 0.45
CA GLU A 148 -19.33 -9.79 1.79
C GLU A 148 -18.55 -8.92 2.78
N TYR A 149 -17.36 -8.45 2.39
CA TYR A 149 -16.57 -7.54 3.21
C TYR A 149 -17.35 -6.27 3.56
N LYS A 150 -17.94 -5.62 2.57
CA LYS A 150 -18.75 -4.40 2.77
C LYS A 150 -19.93 -4.66 3.72
N ALA A 151 -20.64 -5.76 3.54
CA ALA A 151 -21.76 -6.14 4.40
C ALA A 151 -21.32 -6.32 5.86
N VAL A 152 -20.17 -6.95 6.10
CA VAL A 152 -19.60 -7.12 7.46
C VAL A 152 -19.17 -5.78 8.06
N GLN A 153 -18.64 -4.87 7.25
CA GLN A 153 -18.21 -3.55 7.71
C GLN A 153 -19.37 -2.54 7.83
N GLY A 154 -20.54 -2.85 7.28
CA GLY A 154 -21.70 -1.95 7.31
C GLY A 154 -21.59 -0.76 6.34
N ILE A 155 -20.92 -0.95 5.22
CA ILE A 155 -20.67 0.07 4.19
C ILE A 155 -21.21 -0.33 2.82
#